data_4d149e8398a0d0d53f07373d404d72f2
#
_entry.id   4d149e8398a0d0d53f07373d404d72f2
#
_cell.length_a   1.000
_cell.length_b   1.000
_cell.length_c   1.000
_cell.angle_alpha   90.00
_cell.angle_beta   90.00
_cell.angle_gamma   90.00
#
_symmetry.space_group_name_H-M   'P 1'
#
loop_
_entity.id
_entity.type
_entity.pdbx_description
1 polymer ?
#
loop_
_entity_poly.entity_id
_entity_poly.type
_entity_poly.pdbx_seq_one_letter_code
_entity_poly.pdbx_strand_id
1 'polypeptide(L)'
;MQVEKFYYDNRIVKNFAYATVLWGIVGMLAGLYVALELVYPSINIPQYGTFGRLRPLHTNAVIFAFVGNGMFMGIYYSLQRLCKARMFSDVLSKIHFWGWQLIIVAAAITLPLGITASKEYAELEWPIDIAIALIWVVFGWNMFGTILKRREKHLYVAIWFYIATFVTVAVLHITNSMALPISFTKSYSLYAGVQDALVQWWYGHNAVAFFLTTPYLGLMYYFMPKAANRPVYSYRLSIIHFWSLIFLYIWAGPHHLLYTALPNWAQSLGVVFSAMLIFPSWGGMINGLLTLRGAWDKVRDDVILKFMVVAVTAYGMSTFEGPLLSLKSISAVSHYTDWIVAHVHVGALGWNGMLTFGILYWLIPRIFGTSLYSKKLANNHFWLGTLGIVFYAVPMYWAGFAQSSMWKQFTEAGQLKYTFLETVTYMKPFYAMRS
;
A
#
# COMPACT_ATOMS: atom_id res chain seq x y z
N MET A 1 30.32 27.56 22.48
CA MET A 1 29.17 26.85 21.88
C MET A 1 28.57 25.96 22.97
N GLN A 2 27.37 26.24 23.45
CA GLN A 2 26.69 25.30 24.36
C GLN A 2 26.24 24.08 23.56
N VAL A 3 26.68 22.89 23.95
CA VAL A 3 26.26 21.63 23.34
C VAL A 3 24.88 21.27 23.89
N GLU A 4 23.87 21.40 23.07
CA GLU A 4 22.50 20.98 23.41
C GLU A 4 22.39 19.46 23.33
N LYS A 5 22.10 18.80 24.43
CA LYS A 5 21.82 17.37 24.49
C LYS A 5 20.34 17.13 24.25
N PHE A 6 19.99 16.30 23.27
CA PHE A 6 18.62 15.84 23.02
C PHE A 6 18.61 14.34 22.70
N TYR A 7 17.45 13.71 22.89
CA TYR A 7 17.26 12.29 22.62
C TYR A 7 16.11 12.09 21.64
N TYR A 8 16.29 11.19 20.68
CA TYR A 8 15.23 10.79 19.77
C TYR A 8 14.11 10.05 20.51
N ASP A 9 12.87 10.27 20.11
CA ASP A 9 11.73 9.52 20.64
C ASP A 9 11.65 8.14 19.96
N ASN A 10 12.33 7.17 20.56
CA ASN A 10 12.23 5.78 20.11
C ASN A 10 11.04 5.05 20.73
N ARG A 11 10.35 5.61 21.73
CA ARG A 11 9.18 4.97 22.36
C ARG A 11 8.03 4.88 21.38
N ILE A 12 7.73 5.96 20.68
CA ILE A 12 6.68 5.97 19.66
C ILE A 12 7.00 5.01 18.50
N VAL A 13 8.28 4.92 18.11
CA VAL A 13 8.73 3.98 17.06
C VAL A 13 8.51 2.53 17.49
N LYS A 14 8.79 2.19 18.77
CA LYS A 14 8.53 0.86 19.34
C LYS A 14 7.04 0.52 19.33
N ASN A 15 6.19 1.49 19.71
CA ASN A 15 4.74 1.28 19.70
C ASN A 15 4.23 0.96 18.29
N PHE A 16 4.63 1.73 17.28
CA PHE A 16 4.27 1.44 15.90
C PHE A 16 4.88 0.12 15.38
N ALA A 17 6.07 -0.27 15.85
CA ALA A 17 6.65 -1.58 15.51
C ALA A 17 5.80 -2.75 16.04
N TYR A 18 5.36 -2.69 17.29
CA TYR A 18 4.44 -3.68 17.86
C TYR A 18 3.11 -3.73 17.10
N ALA A 19 2.52 -2.57 16.82
CA ALA A 19 1.27 -2.48 16.06
C ALA A 19 1.43 -3.03 14.64
N THR A 20 2.55 -2.77 13.98
CA THR A 20 2.85 -3.32 12.64
C THR A 20 2.85 -4.84 12.65
N VAL A 21 3.53 -5.45 13.61
CA VAL A 21 3.58 -6.93 13.73
C VAL A 21 2.20 -7.50 14.05
N LEU A 22 1.49 -6.91 15.03
CA LEU A 22 0.16 -7.36 15.42
C LEU A 22 -0.83 -7.32 14.25
N TRP A 23 -0.95 -6.16 13.62
CA TRP A 23 -1.91 -5.99 12.52
C TRP A 23 -1.47 -6.70 11.24
N GLY A 24 -0.17 -6.94 11.06
CA GLY A 24 0.33 -7.79 9.99
C GLY A 24 -0.18 -9.22 10.12
N ILE A 25 -0.09 -9.80 11.32
CA ILE A 25 -0.62 -11.13 11.61
C ILE A 25 -2.14 -11.16 11.39
N VAL A 26 -2.88 -10.22 11.97
CA VAL A 26 -4.34 -10.16 11.85
C VAL A 26 -4.78 -9.99 10.40
N GLY A 27 -4.19 -9.05 9.68
CA GLY A 27 -4.54 -8.77 8.29
C GLY A 27 -4.24 -9.94 7.34
N MET A 28 -3.10 -10.61 7.52
CA MET A 28 -2.74 -11.78 6.70
C MET A 28 -3.62 -13.00 7.02
N LEU A 29 -3.96 -13.24 8.31
CA LEU A 29 -4.89 -14.31 8.68
C LEU A 29 -6.30 -14.05 8.13
N ALA A 30 -6.78 -12.80 8.15
CA ALA A 30 -8.04 -12.46 7.51
C ALA A 30 -8.00 -12.73 6.00
N GLY A 31 -6.88 -12.42 5.33
CA GLY A 31 -6.68 -12.71 3.91
C GLY A 31 -6.67 -14.21 3.60
N LEU A 32 -5.99 -15.01 4.42
CA LEU A 32 -6.00 -16.46 4.29
C LEU A 32 -7.43 -17.02 4.44
N TYR A 33 -8.16 -16.54 5.45
CA TYR A 33 -9.54 -16.98 5.67
C TYR A 33 -10.43 -16.65 4.47
N VAL A 34 -10.37 -15.40 3.97
CA VAL A 34 -11.10 -14.96 2.78
C VAL A 34 -10.70 -15.78 1.53
N ALA A 35 -9.42 -16.13 1.37
CA ALA A 35 -8.99 -16.99 0.27
C ALA A 35 -9.59 -18.41 0.38
N LEU A 36 -9.63 -18.98 1.58
CA LEU A 36 -10.22 -20.30 1.84
C LEU A 36 -11.74 -20.32 1.64
N GLU A 37 -12.47 -19.22 1.90
CA GLU A 37 -13.92 -19.13 1.65
C GLU A 37 -14.26 -19.35 0.17
N LEU A 38 -13.36 -18.98 -0.75
CA LEU A 38 -13.55 -19.21 -2.20
C LEU A 38 -13.30 -20.69 -2.58
N VAL A 39 -12.52 -21.42 -1.80
CA VAL A 39 -12.26 -22.85 -2.00
C VAL A 39 -13.35 -23.70 -1.35
N TYR A 40 -13.71 -23.32 -0.13
CA TYR A 40 -14.65 -24.02 0.74
C TYR A 40 -15.78 -23.09 1.19
N PRO A 41 -16.81 -22.85 0.35
CA PRO A 41 -17.90 -21.92 0.69
C PRO A 41 -18.65 -22.29 1.99
N SER A 42 -18.55 -23.55 2.44
CA SER A 42 -19.16 -24.02 3.69
C SER A 42 -18.58 -23.40 4.97
N ILE A 43 -17.37 -22.79 4.89
CA ILE A 43 -16.78 -22.11 6.05
C ILE A 43 -17.26 -20.66 6.20
N ASN A 44 -18.04 -20.12 5.25
CA ASN A 44 -18.62 -18.79 5.39
C ASN A 44 -19.52 -18.73 6.63
N ILE A 45 -19.23 -17.77 7.51
CA ILE A 45 -20.07 -17.53 8.71
C ILE A 45 -21.21 -16.60 8.29
N PRO A 46 -22.48 -17.06 8.38
CA PRO A 46 -23.63 -16.25 7.99
C PRO A 46 -23.66 -14.88 8.68
N GLN A 47 -24.12 -13.88 7.98
CA GLN A 47 -24.27 -12.47 8.36
C GLN A 47 -22.96 -11.67 8.50
N TYR A 48 -21.98 -12.11 9.28
CA TYR A 48 -20.86 -11.27 9.69
C TYR A 48 -19.50 -11.69 9.10
N GLY A 49 -19.35 -12.97 8.83
CA GLY A 49 -18.08 -13.57 8.39
C GLY A 49 -18.16 -14.15 6.97
N THR A 50 -18.96 -13.57 6.09
CA THR A 50 -18.98 -13.95 4.67
C THR A 50 -17.88 -13.24 3.90
N PHE A 51 -17.48 -13.81 2.77
CA PHE A 51 -16.47 -13.23 1.86
C PHE A 51 -16.71 -11.74 1.61
N GLY A 52 -17.95 -11.33 1.30
CA GLY A 52 -18.30 -9.94 1.02
C GLY A 52 -18.13 -9.00 2.22
N ARG A 53 -18.16 -9.50 3.44
CA ARG A 53 -17.93 -8.73 4.68
C ARG A 53 -16.45 -8.69 5.07
N LEU A 54 -15.76 -9.82 4.90
CA LEU A 54 -14.39 -9.96 5.35
C LEU A 54 -13.35 -9.50 4.29
N ARG A 55 -13.70 -9.50 3.01
CA ARG A 55 -12.79 -8.99 1.96
C ARG A 55 -12.44 -7.51 2.18
N PRO A 56 -13.39 -6.57 2.41
CA PRO A 56 -13.07 -5.20 2.77
C PRO A 56 -12.28 -5.08 4.08
N LEU A 57 -12.62 -5.91 5.08
CA LEU A 57 -11.87 -5.95 6.34
C LEU A 57 -10.41 -6.34 6.10
N HIS A 58 -10.16 -7.40 5.32
CA HIS A 58 -8.79 -7.81 4.95
C HIS A 58 -8.05 -6.67 4.26
N THR A 59 -8.65 -6.04 3.27
CA THR A 59 -8.03 -4.95 2.49
C THR A 59 -7.65 -3.79 3.39
N ASN A 60 -8.57 -3.32 4.24
CA ASN A 60 -8.29 -2.23 5.19
C ASN A 60 -7.23 -2.63 6.23
N ALA A 61 -7.26 -3.88 6.73
CA ALA A 61 -6.30 -4.37 7.70
C ALA A 61 -4.87 -4.41 7.13
N VAL A 62 -4.68 -4.88 5.91
CA VAL A 62 -3.33 -4.93 5.33
C VAL A 62 -2.84 -3.56 4.88
N ILE A 63 -3.69 -2.70 4.32
CA ILE A 63 -3.27 -1.39 3.81
C ILE A 63 -3.07 -0.40 4.97
N PHE A 64 -4.12 -0.18 5.78
CA PHE A 64 -4.11 0.91 6.76
C PHE A 64 -3.61 0.48 8.13
N ALA A 65 -3.85 -0.78 8.53
CA ALA A 65 -3.37 -1.24 9.81
C ALA A 65 -1.92 -1.78 9.72
N PHE A 66 -1.62 -2.75 8.88
CA PHE A 66 -0.26 -3.31 8.76
C PHE A 66 0.70 -2.31 8.11
N VAL A 67 0.47 -1.97 6.84
CA VAL A 67 1.36 -1.08 6.07
C VAL A 67 1.36 0.33 6.64
N GLY A 68 0.20 0.84 7.09
CA GLY A 68 0.10 2.16 7.72
C GLY A 68 0.94 2.27 9.00
N ASN A 69 0.84 1.32 9.92
CA ASN A 69 1.71 1.32 11.12
C ASN A 69 3.19 1.16 10.75
N GLY A 70 3.53 0.33 9.75
CA GLY A 70 4.89 0.18 9.22
C GLY A 70 5.45 1.48 8.64
N MET A 71 4.62 2.20 7.90
CA MET A 71 4.92 3.53 7.38
C MET A 71 5.22 4.51 8.53
N PHE A 72 4.33 4.63 9.50
CA PHE A 72 4.53 5.54 10.63
C PHE A 72 5.75 5.17 11.47
N MET A 73 5.99 3.89 11.74
CA MET A 73 7.21 3.42 12.38
C MET A 73 8.46 3.95 11.67
N GLY A 74 8.50 3.78 10.35
CA GLY A 74 9.62 4.22 9.54
C GLY A 74 9.77 5.74 9.48
N ILE A 75 8.66 6.49 9.31
CA ILE A 75 8.66 7.95 9.27
C ILE A 75 9.10 8.53 10.61
N TYR A 76 8.50 8.12 11.74
CA TYR A 76 8.90 8.61 13.07
C TYR A 76 10.37 8.33 13.39
N TYR A 77 10.92 7.21 12.91
CA TYR A 77 12.34 6.91 13.07
C TYR A 77 13.23 7.78 12.19
N SER A 78 12.96 7.81 10.88
CA SER A 78 13.83 8.45 9.89
C SER A 78 13.76 9.97 9.94
N LEU A 79 12.57 10.54 10.14
CA LEU A 79 12.35 11.99 10.18
C LEU A 79 13.18 12.68 11.27
N GLN A 80 13.15 12.15 12.50
CA GLN A 80 13.93 12.68 13.61
C GLN A 80 15.42 12.74 13.27
N ARG A 81 15.94 11.71 12.61
CA ARG A 81 17.36 11.58 12.27
C ARG A 81 17.75 12.44 11.07
N LEU A 82 16.87 12.55 10.09
CA LEU A 82 17.08 13.44 8.95
C LEU A 82 17.01 14.92 9.34
N CYS A 83 16.10 15.26 10.24
CA CYS A 83 15.97 16.61 10.81
C CYS A 83 16.99 16.92 11.90
N LYS A 84 17.73 15.92 12.41
CA LYS A 84 18.57 16.03 13.60
C LYS A 84 17.81 16.70 14.76
N ALA A 85 16.55 16.34 14.96
CA ALA A 85 15.64 16.89 15.93
C ALA A 85 14.74 15.80 16.51
N ARG A 86 14.36 15.93 17.78
CA ARG A 86 13.30 15.12 18.37
C ARG A 86 11.96 15.48 17.71
N MET A 87 10.97 14.57 17.76
CA MET A 87 9.61 14.89 17.34
C MET A 87 9.12 16.17 18.02
N PHE A 88 8.33 16.96 17.31
CA PHE A 88 7.82 18.24 17.78
C PHE A 88 7.09 18.13 19.13
N SER A 89 6.26 17.10 19.27
CA SER A 89 5.48 16.85 20.49
C SER A 89 5.27 15.36 20.76
N ASP A 90 5.66 14.91 21.94
CA ASP A 90 5.40 13.55 22.42
C ASP A 90 3.90 13.31 22.68
N VAL A 91 3.15 14.37 23.01
CA VAL A 91 1.69 14.30 23.20
C VAL A 91 1.01 14.03 21.86
N LEU A 92 1.34 14.80 20.83
CA LEU A 92 0.80 14.58 19.48
C LEU A 92 1.18 13.18 18.94
N SER A 93 2.40 12.71 19.24
CA SER A 93 2.81 11.34 18.87
C SER A 93 1.90 10.28 19.51
N LYS A 94 1.55 10.43 20.79
CA LYS A 94 0.67 9.50 21.51
C LYS A 94 -0.78 9.57 21.00
N ILE A 95 -1.30 10.79 20.78
CA ILE A 95 -2.65 11.00 20.24
C ILE A 95 -2.75 10.37 18.84
N HIS A 96 -1.75 10.58 17.98
CA HIS A 96 -1.70 9.96 16.68
C HIS A 96 -1.70 8.43 16.77
N PHE A 97 -0.83 7.85 17.59
CA PHE A 97 -0.74 6.40 17.73
C PHE A 97 -2.06 5.78 18.20
N TRP A 98 -2.58 6.24 19.33
CA TRP A 98 -3.82 5.66 19.89
C TRP A 98 -5.06 5.97 19.05
N GLY A 99 -5.15 7.17 18.49
CA GLY A 99 -6.23 7.52 17.58
C GLY A 99 -6.25 6.63 16.34
N TRP A 100 -5.07 6.35 15.77
CA TRP A 100 -4.96 5.42 14.63
C TRP A 100 -5.37 3.98 15.01
N GLN A 101 -4.96 3.49 16.20
CA GLN A 101 -5.38 2.17 16.66
C GLN A 101 -6.90 2.10 16.90
N LEU A 102 -7.51 3.14 17.47
CA LEU A 102 -8.96 3.20 17.68
C LEU A 102 -9.74 3.18 16.37
N ILE A 103 -9.26 3.90 15.35
CA ILE A 103 -9.82 3.86 13.98
C ILE A 103 -9.77 2.45 13.41
N ILE A 104 -8.64 1.76 13.52
CA ILE A 104 -8.50 0.37 13.06
C ILE A 104 -9.50 -0.55 13.75
N VAL A 105 -9.66 -0.44 15.08
CA VAL A 105 -10.63 -1.24 15.84
C VAL A 105 -12.07 -0.92 15.41
N ALA A 106 -12.39 0.36 15.22
CA ALA A 106 -13.70 0.77 14.73
C ALA A 106 -14.00 0.17 13.34
N ALA A 107 -13.03 0.19 12.42
CA ALA A 107 -13.14 -0.46 11.12
C ALA A 107 -13.35 -1.99 11.24
N ALA A 108 -12.60 -2.64 12.14
CA ALA A 108 -12.71 -4.08 12.39
C ALA A 108 -14.09 -4.50 12.93
N ILE A 109 -14.81 -3.59 13.58
CA ILE A 109 -16.17 -3.81 14.07
C ILE A 109 -17.20 -3.48 12.99
N THR A 110 -17.09 -2.31 12.35
CA THR A 110 -18.14 -1.81 11.46
C THR A 110 -18.21 -2.55 10.13
N LEU A 111 -17.09 -2.97 9.56
CA LEU A 111 -17.08 -3.67 8.27
C LEU A 111 -17.80 -5.04 8.31
N PRO A 112 -17.55 -5.95 9.28
CA PRO A 112 -18.32 -7.19 9.40
C PRO A 112 -19.80 -6.94 9.68
N LEU A 113 -20.16 -5.88 10.42
CA LEU A 113 -21.54 -5.49 10.65
C LEU A 113 -22.22 -4.93 9.38
N GLY A 114 -21.48 -4.62 8.33
CA GLY A 114 -21.95 -4.04 7.08
C GLY A 114 -22.27 -2.55 7.16
N ILE A 115 -21.72 -1.87 8.13
CA ILE A 115 -21.73 -0.41 8.22
C ILE A 115 -20.61 0.08 7.32
N THR A 116 -20.98 0.41 6.08
CA THR A 116 -20.01 0.70 5.03
C THR A 116 -20.57 1.65 3.97
N ALA A 117 -19.72 2.54 3.46
CA ALA A 117 -20.01 3.40 2.31
C ALA A 117 -19.87 2.66 0.96
N SER A 118 -19.35 1.44 0.95
CA SER A 118 -19.12 0.59 -0.25
C SER A 118 -18.17 1.19 -1.30
N LYS A 119 -17.31 2.14 -0.92
CA LYS A 119 -16.26 2.70 -1.77
C LYS A 119 -14.95 1.93 -1.53
N GLU A 120 -14.33 1.39 -2.56
CA GLU A 120 -13.10 0.61 -2.42
C GLU A 120 -11.95 1.46 -1.84
N TYR A 121 -11.27 0.93 -0.82
CA TYR A 121 -10.27 1.61 0.03
C TYR A 121 -10.80 2.81 0.84
N ALA A 122 -12.11 3.04 0.84
CA ALA A 122 -12.80 4.09 1.59
C ALA A 122 -14.18 3.58 2.04
N GLU A 123 -14.21 2.35 2.55
CA GLU A 123 -15.44 1.66 2.91
C GLU A 123 -16.07 2.19 4.21
N LEU A 124 -15.34 2.98 4.99
CA LEU A 124 -15.80 3.44 6.31
C LEU A 124 -16.86 4.52 6.20
N GLU A 125 -17.73 4.60 7.19
CA GLU A 125 -18.78 5.63 7.25
C GLU A 125 -18.27 6.92 7.87
N TRP A 126 -18.96 8.00 7.59
CA TRP A 126 -18.60 9.39 7.86
C TRP A 126 -18.04 9.70 9.27
N PRO A 127 -18.51 9.09 10.40
CA PRO A 127 -17.92 9.39 11.69
C PRO A 127 -16.47 8.93 11.81
N ILE A 128 -16.15 7.80 11.18
CA ILE A 128 -14.77 7.26 11.15
C ILE A 128 -13.92 8.08 10.17
N ASP A 129 -14.48 8.51 9.04
CA ASP A 129 -13.79 9.38 8.08
C ASP A 129 -13.38 10.71 8.72
N ILE A 130 -14.25 11.31 9.54
CA ILE A 130 -13.90 12.51 10.33
C ILE A 130 -12.77 12.19 11.31
N ALA A 131 -12.83 11.05 12.01
CA ALA A 131 -11.76 10.64 12.93
C ALA A 131 -10.43 10.46 12.20
N ILE A 132 -10.43 9.85 11.01
CA ILE A 132 -9.24 9.71 10.14
C ILE A 132 -8.68 11.09 9.80
N ALA A 133 -9.51 12.03 9.35
CA ALA A 133 -9.07 13.38 9.00
C ALA A 133 -8.44 14.11 10.19
N LEU A 134 -9.04 14.03 11.37
CA LEU A 134 -8.50 14.64 12.59
C LEU A 134 -7.15 14.03 13.01
N ILE A 135 -7.04 12.71 13.02
CA ILE A 135 -5.79 12.02 13.37
C ILE A 135 -4.71 12.26 12.33
N TRP A 136 -5.08 12.39 11.05
CA TRP A 136 -4.15 12.77 9.99
C TRP A 136 -3.59 14.18 10.19
N VAL A 137 -4.43 15.14 10.59
CA VAL A 137 -3.99 16.51 10.95
C VAL A 137 -3.04 16.49 12.15
N VAL A 138 -3.31 15.68 13.17
CA VAL A 138 -2.41 15.49 14.34
C VAL A 138 -1.05 14.98 13.88
N PHE A 139 -1.02 13.99 13.01
CA PHE A 139 0.22 13.48 12.41
C PHE A 139 0.97 14.57 11.64
N GLY A 140 0.28 15.32 10.77
CA GLY A 140 0.88 16.38 9.99
C GLY A 140 1.45 17.50 10.84
N TRP A 141 0.72 17.93 11.86
CA TRP A 141 1.21 18.96 12.79
C TRP A 141 2.52 18.54 13.45
N ASN A 142 2.56 17.29 13.94
CA ASN A 142 3.78 16.76 14.57
C ASN A 142 4.94 16.62 13.57
N MET A 143 4.66 16.18 12.35
CA MET A 143 5.63 16.03 11.26
C MET A 143 6.19 17.40 10.83
N PHE A 144 5.33 18.36 10.48
CA PHE A 144 5.77 19.69 10.05
C PHE A 144 6.44 20.46 11.15
N GLY A 145 5.93 20.37 12.39
CA GLY A 145 6.59 20.96 13.56
C GLY A 145 8.03 20.43 13.75
N THR A 146 8.24 19.13 13.50
CA THR A 146 9.58 18.52 13.52
C THR A 146 10.47 19.05 12.39
N ILE A 147 9.92 19.17 11.18
CA ILE A 147 10.64 19.72 10.03
C ILE A 147 11.04 21.18 10.26
N LEU A 148 10.16 21.98 10.83
CA LEU A 148 10.46 23.38 11.17
C LEU A 148 11.54 23.52 12.23
N LYS A 149 11.62 22.59 13.19
CA LYS A 149 12.67 22.54 14.22
C LYS A 149 13.98 21.87 13.78
N ARG A 150 14.09 21.51 12.49
CA ARG A 150 15.27 20.80 11.98
C ARG A 150 16.55 21.61 12.19
N ARG A 151 17.63 20.91 12.48
CA ARG A 151 18.99 21.43 12.54
C ARG A 151 19.78 21.21 11.24
N GLU A 152 19.21 20.44 10.31
CA GLU A 152 19.77 20.20 8.97
C GLU A 152 19.19 21.24 7.99
N LYS A 153 20.06 21.93 7.25
CA LYS A 153 19.62 22.98 6.31
C LYS A 153 18.83 22.41 5.14
N HIS A 154 19.30 21.31 4.58
CA HIS A 154 18.71 20.70 3.40
C HIS A 154 17.72 19.59 3.77
N LEU A 155 16.59 19.58 3.08
CA LEU A 155 15.63 18.48 3.19
C LEU A 155 16.07 17.34 2.26
N TYR A 156 16.34 16.18 2.85
CA TYR A 156 16.63 14.97 2.10
C TYR A 156 15.37 14.46 1.38
N VAL A 157 15.55 13.85 0.20
CA VAL A 157 14.43 13.41 -0.66
C VAL A 157 13.37 12.56 0.05
N ALA A 158 13.74 11.78 1.05
CA ALA A 158 12.78 11.01 1.85
C ALA A 158 11.74 11.92 2.53
N ILE A 159 12.14 13.09 3.03
CA ILE A 159 11.22 14.06 3.65
C ILE A 159 10.27 14.64 2.60
N TRP A 160 10.72 14.84 1.37
CA TRP A 160 9.86 15.30 0.28
C TRP A 160 8.73 14.29 0.01
N PHE A 161 9.06 12.99 -0.02
CA PHE A 161 8.05 11.93 -0.15
C PHE A 161 7.07 11.93 1.02
N TYR A 162 7.51 12.16 2.26
CA TYR A 162 6.62 12.23 3.43
C TYR A 162 5.69 13.45 3.37
N ILE A 163 6.18 14.60 2.93
CA ILE A 163 5.37 15.81 2.71
C ILE A 163 4.32 15.55 1.62
N ALA A 164 4.72 15.00 0.49
CA ALA A 164 3.81 14.65 -0.61
C ALA A 164 2.73 13.66 -0.15
N THR A 165 3.11 12.64 0.62
CA THR A 165 2.17 11.69 1.25
C THR A 165 1.13 12.43 2.09
N PHE A 166 1.59 13.26 3.02
CA PHE A 166 0.68 13.96 3.92
C PHE A 166 -0.32 14.85 3.20
N VAL A 167 0.17 15.72 2.31
CA VAL A 167 -0.66 16.70 1.60
C VAL A 167 -1.67 16.00 0.69
N THR A 168 -1.19 15.05 -0.11
CA THR A 168 -2.04 14.40 -1.11
C THR A 168 -3.08 13.50 -0.46
N VAL A 169 -2.72 12.69 0.53
CA VAL A 169 -3.69 11.81 1.24
C VAL A 169 -4.75 12.63 1.95
N ALA A 170 -4.39 13.78 2.55
CA ALA A 170 -5.39 14.68 3.17
C ALA A 170 -6.44 15.15 2.14
N VAL A 171 -6.00 15.65 0.98
CA VAL A 171 -6.88 16.11 -0.08
C VAL A 171 -7.73 14.96 -0.65
N LEU A 172 -7.11 13.81 -0.91
CA LEU A 172 -7.80 12.63 -1.41
C LEU A 172 -8.90 12.16 -0.47
N HIS A 173 -8.58 12.00 0.81
CA HIS A 173 -9.52 11.51 1.82
C HIS A 173 -10.70 12.48 1.98
N ILE A 174 -10.42 13.75 2.20
CA ILE A 174 -11.49 14.77 2.37
C ILE A 174 -12.39 14.80 1.14
N THR A 175 -11.83 14.85 -0.07
CA THR A 175 -12.64 14.95 -1.30
C THR A 175 -13.49 13.69 -1.50
N ASN A 176 -12.93 12.50 -1.34
CA ASN A 176 -13.66 11.25 -1.60
C ASN A 176 -14.70 10.92 -0.53
N SER A 177 -14.46 11.32 0.72
CA SER A 177 -15.37 11.06 1.86
C SER A 177 -16.44 12.13 2.06
N MET A 178 -16.57 13.10 1.12
CA MET A 178 -17.66 14.07 1.18
C MET A 178 -19.01 13.37 0.98
N ALA A 179 -19.84 13.40 2.02
CA ALA A 179 -21.10 12.68 2.07
C ALA A 179 -22.17 13.46 2.83
N LEU A 180 -23.42 13.12 2.57
CA LEU A 180 -24.61 13.62 3.29
C LEU A 180 -25.00 12.58 4.35
N PRO A 181 -24.79 12.83 5.64
CA PRO A 181 -25.21 11.91 6.70
C PRO A 181 -26.74 11.80 6.77
N ILE A 182 -27.24 10.57 6.82
CA ILE A 182 -28.67 10.25 7.03
C ILE A 182 -28.88 9.75 8.46
N SER A 183 -27.93 8.96 8.96
CA SER A 183 -27.88 8.48 10.34
C SER A 183 -26.43 8.40 10.80
N PHE A 184 -26.20 8.03 12.05
CA PHE A 184 -24.84 7.82 12.58
C PHE A 184 -24.07 6.70 11.85
N THR A 185 -24.78 5.75 11.26
CA THR A 185 -24.21 4.58 10.58
C THR A 185 -24.43 4.55 9.09
N LYS A 186 -24.98 5.64 8.51
CA LYS A 186 -25.28 5.70 7.08
C LYS A 186 -25.17 7.11 6.53
N SER A 187 -24.50 7.20 5.39
CA SER A 187 -24.40 8.41 4.56
C SER A 187 -24.56 8.07 3.08
N TYR A 188 -24.75 9.10 2.27
CA TYR A 188 -24.70 9.00 0.81
C TYR A 188 -23.63 9.95 0.27
N SER A 189 -22.92 9.51 -0.80
CA SER A 189 -21.93 10.35 -1.46
C SER A 189 -22.54 11.70 -1.90
N LEU A 190 -21.74 12.76 -1.79
CA LEU A 190 -22.10 14.07 -2.34
C LEU A 190 -22.13 14.05 -3.88
N TYR A 191 -21.42 13.13 -4.48
CA TYR A 191 -21.31 12.96 -5.93
C TYR A 191 -22.29 11.89 -6.42
N ALA A 192 -22.64 11.94 -7.72
CA ALA A 192 -23.60 11.02 -8.32
C ALA A 192 -23.10 10.46 -9.66
N GLY A 193 -23.52 9.24 -9.97
CA GLY A 193 -23.25 8.60 -11.25
C GLY A 193 -21.76 8.45 -11.56
N VAL A 194 -21.39 8.73 -12.81
CA VAL A 194 -19.99 8.64 -13.26
C VAL A 194 -19.07 9.64 -12.57
N GLN A 195 -19.61 10.74 -12.06
CA GLN A 195 -18.86 11.71 -11.26
C GLN A 195 -18.41 11.09 -9.93
N ASP A 196 -19.29 10.35 -9.25
CA ASP A 196 -18.92 9.62 -8.04
C ASP A 196 -17.85 8.56 -8.32
N ALA A 197 -18.00 7.81 -9.40
CA ALA A 197 -17.02 6.83 -9.84
C ALA A 197 -15.64 7.48 -10.14
N LEU A 198 -15.64 8.66 -10.78
CA LEU A 198 -14.42 9.39 -11.09
C LEU A 198 -13.70 9.88 -9.82
N VAL A 199 -14.44 10.47 -8.87
CA VAL A 199 -13.87 10.91 -7.59
C VAL A 199 -13.37 9.73 -6.79
N GLN A 200 -14.13 8.64 -6.74
CA GLN A 200 -13.74 7.42 -6.05
C GLN A 200 -12.45 6.80 -6.63
N TRP A 201 -12.30 6.75 -7.94
CA TRP A 201 -11.10 6.18 -8.55
C TRP A 201 -9.94 7.16 -8.69
N TRP A 202 -10.21 8.48 -8.68
CA TRP A 202 -9.15 9.44 -8.40
C TRP A 202 -8.57 9.21 -7.00
N TYR A 203 -9.42 8.98 -5.98
CA TYR A 203 -8.98 8.57 -4.66
C TYR A 203 -8.31 7.18 -4.69
N GLY A 204 -8.97 6.15 -5.22
CA GLY A 204 -8.51 4.77 -5.15
C GLY A 204 -7.14 4.56 -5.77
N HIS A 205 -6.91 5.10 -6.98
CA HIS A 205 -5.60 5.07 -7.63
C HIS A 205 -4.55 5.86 -6.85
N ASN A 206 -4.89 7.06 -6.42
CA ASN A 206 -3.96 7.91 -5.70
C ASN A 206 -3.73 7.48 -4.24
N ALA A 207 -4.64 6.74 -3.62
CA ALA A 207 -4.40 6.12 -2.31
C ALA A 207 -3.27 5.08 -2.40
N VAL A 208 -3.25 4.21 -3.41
CA VAL A 208 -2.13 3.29 -3.61
C VAL A 208 -0.85 4.03 -4.00
N ALA A 209 -0.94 5.17 -4.69
CA ALA A 209 0.19 6.00 -5.04
C ALA A 209 0.78 6.75 -3.83
N PHE A 210 -0.07 7.39 -3.01
CA PHE A 210 0.39 8.32 -1.97
C PHE A 210 0.31 7.78 -0.54
N PHE A 211 -0.34 6.65 -0.31
CA PHE A 211 -0.30 5.96 0.97
C PHE A 211 0.60 4.70 0.92
N LEU A 212 0.58 3.93 -0.19
CA LEU A 212 1.39 2.72 -0.34
C LEU A 212 2.74 2.96 -1.02
N THR A 213 2.83 3.90 -1.96
CA THR A 213 4.06 4.06 -2.77
C THR A 213 4.94 5.19 -2.27
N THR A 214 4.46 6.44 -2.21
CA THR A 214 5.33 7.57 -1.89
C THR A 214 6.01 7.49 -0.52
N PRO A 215 5.33 7.13 0.59
CA PRO A 215 6.02 7.05 1.87
C PRO A 215 7.05 5.92 1.90
N TYR A 216 6.74 4.80 1.26
CA TYR A 216 7.65 3.66 1.17
C TYR A 216 8.87 3.95 0.29
N LEU A 217 8.74 4.78 -0.73
CA LEU A 217 9.90 5.31 -1.47
C LEU A 217 10.77 6.19 -0.57
N GLY A 218 10.17 7.04 0.24
CA GLY A 218 10.90 7.79 1.26
C GLY A 218 11.65 6.87 2.23
N LEU A 219 10.99 5.80 2.70
CA LEU A 219 11.61 4.78 3.55
C LEU A 219 12.73 4.02 2.82
N MET A 220 12.53 3.64 1.56
CA MET A 220 13.56 3.02 0.73
C MET A 220 14.81 3.91 0.63
N TYR A 221 14.64 5.18 0.30
CA TYR A 221 15.76 6.14 0.21
C TYR A 221 16.47 6.36 1.55
N TYR A 222 15.81 6.10 2.67
CA TYR A 222 16.47 6.17 3.97
C TYR A 222 17.10 4.84 4.40
N PHE A 223 16.33 3.75 4.40
CA PHE A 223 16.75 2.50 5.02
C PHE A 223 17.70 1.66 4.14
N MET A 224 17.50 1.64 2.84
CA MET A 224 18.34 0.84 1.94
C MET A 224 19.80 1.31 1.91
N PRO A 225 20.10 2.62 1.77
CA PRO A 225 21.48 3.12 1.90
C PRO A 225 22.10 2.81 3.27
N LYS A 226 21.28 2.88 4.35
CA LYS A 226 21.75 2.56 5.71
C LYS A 226 22.03 1.08 5.90
N ALA A 227 21.19 0.20 5.37
CA ALA A 227 21.40 -1.25 5.43
C ALA A 227 22.60 -1.68 4.60
N ALA A 228 22.76 -1.14 3.41
CA ALA A 228 23.89 -1.42 2.52
C ALA A 228 25.20 -0.77 2.99
N ASN A 229 25.15 0.19 3.91
CA ASN A 229 26.26 1.08 4.27
C ASN A 229 26.87 1.77 3.03
N ARG A 230 26.02 2.34 2.20
CA ARG A 230 26.37 3.00 0.93
C ARG A 230 25.51 4.26 0.76
N PRO A 231 26.01 5.30 0.09
CA PRO A 231 25.17 6.43 -0.33
C PRO A 231 24.16 5.94 -1.39
N VAL A 232 23.05 6.68 -1.54
CA VAL A 232 22.14 6.45 -2.67
C VAL A 232 22.93 6.60 -3.98
N TYR A 233 22.68 5.73 -4.96
CA TYR A 233 23.44 5.68 -6.20
C TYR A 233 23.48 7.03 -6.93
N SER A 234 22.32 7.65 -7.10
CA SER A 234 22.21 8.98 -7.72
C SER A 234 21.18 9.85 -7.02
N TYR A 235 21.65 10.86 -6.30
CA TYR A 235 20.75 11.83 -5.67
C TYR A 235 19.99 12.66 -6.71
N ARG A 236 20.64 12.99 -7.86
CA ARG A 236 19.99 13.67 -8.97
C ARG A 236 18.83 12.84 -9.54
N LEU A 237 19.02 11.52 -9.71
CA LEU A 237 17.96 10.63 -10.15
C LEU A 237 16.81 10.57 -9.14
N SER A 238 17.09 10.64 -7.84
CA SER A 238 16.03 10.67 -6.82
C SER A 238 15.17 11.94 -6.89
N ILE A 239 15.74 13.06 -7.26
CA ILE A 239 15.02 14.33 -7.49
C ILE A 239 14.11 14.22 -8.72
N ILE A 240 14.65 13.71 -9.83
CA ILE A 240 13.87 13.48 -11.05
C ILE A 240 12.73 12.50 -10.77
N HIS A 241 13.04 11.39 -10.11
CA HIS A 241 12.04 10.38 -9.69
C HIS A 241 10.92 11.04 -8.88
N PHE A 242 11.24 11.82 -7.85
CA PHE A 242 10.23 12.46 -7.01
C PHE A 242 9.29 13.36 -7.84
N TRP A 243 9.81 14.35 -8.52
CA TRP A 243 8.98 15.34 -9.20
C TRP A 243 8.15 14.75 -10.34
N SER A 244 8.75 13.89 -11.16
CA SER A 244 8.02 13.25 -12.26
C SER A 244 6.95 12.27 -11.74
N LEU A 245 7.25 11.51 -10.69
CA LEU A 245 6.30 10.58 -10.09
C LEU A 245 5.08 11.31 -9.53
N ILE A 246 5.30 12.32 -8.66
CA ILE A 246 4.22 13.08 -8.03
C ILE A 246 3.31 13.74 -9.06
N PHE A 247 3.91 14.36 -10.08
CA PHE A 247 3.14 15.03 -11.13
C PHE A 247 2.30 14.04 -11.95
N LEU A 248 2.86 12.90 -12.34
CA LEU A 248 2.19 11.95 -13.23
C LEU A 248 1.11 11.13 -12.52
N TYR A 249 1.35 10.73 -11.27
CA TYR A 249 0.41 9.87 -10.54
C TYR A 249 -0.99 10.47 -10.43
N ILE A 250 -1.07 11.75 -10.14
CA ILE A 250 -2.35 12.39 -9.79
C ILE A 250 -3.38 12.35 -10.92
N TRP A 251 -2.95 12.16 -12.17
CA TRP A 251 -3.78 12.15 -13.36
C TRP A 251 -4.13 10.74 -13.88
N ALA A 252 -3.52 9.70 -13.33
CA ALA A 252 -3.64 8.35 -13.87
C ALA A 252 -4.97 7.64 -13.50
N GLY A 253 -5.67 8.10 -12.45
CA GLY A 253 -6.88 7.46 -11.90
C GLY A 253 -7.97 7.07 -12.90
N PRO A 254 -8.29 7.89 -13.93
CA PRO A 254 -9.33 7.55 -14.89
C PRO A 254 -9.11 6.26 -15.68
N HIS A 255 -7.91 5.66 -15.66
CA HIS A 255 -7.68 4.35 -16.26
C HIS A 255 -8.49 3.22 -15.61
N HIS A 256 -8.98 3.40 -14.38
CA HIS A 256 -9.88 2.44 -13.75
C HIS A 256 -11.31 2.47 -14.33
N LEU A 257 -11.63 3.48 -15.14
CA LEU A 257 -12.95 3.71 -15.70
C LEU A 257 -12.98 3.57 -17.22
N LEU A 258 -12.09 2.74 -17.79
CA LEU A 258 -12.10 2.41 -19.20
C LEU A 258 -13.38 1.64 -19.53
N TYR A 259 -13.96 1.92 -20.70
CA TYR A 259 -15.21 1.32 -21.18
C TYR A 259 -16.45 1.62 -20.31
N THR A 260 -16.41 2.70 -19.54
CA THR A 260 -17.54 3.22 -18.77
C THR A 260 -18.16 4.46 -19.43
N ALA A 261 -19.14 5.05 -18.80
CA ALA A 261 -19.76 6.31 -19.22
C ALA A 261 -18.86 7.56 -19.05
N LEU A 262 -17.66 7.42 -18.52
CA LEU A 262 -16.68 8.52 -18.42
C LEU A 262 -16.32 8.99 -19.85
N PRO A 263 -16.24 10.32 -20.13
CA PRO A 263 -15.84 10.82 -21.43
C PRO A 263 -14.53 10.22 -21.93
N ASN A 264 -14.47 9.88 -23.22
CA ASN A 264 -13.32 9.15 -23.80
C ASN A 264 -11.99 9.92 -23.66
N TRP A 265 -12.01 11.24 -23.71
CA TRP A 265 -10.81 12.05 -23.49
C TRP A 265 -10.23 11.87 -22.08
N ALA A 266 -11.09 11.77 -21.05
CA ALA A 266 -10.65 11.55 -19.68
C ALA A 266 -10.09 10.14 -19.48
N GLN A 267 -10.73 9.11 -20.10
CA GLN A 267 -10.19 7.74 -20.14
C GLN A 267 -8.81 7.72 -20.79
N SER A 268 -8.64 8.37 -21.94
CA SER A 268 -7.37 8.43 -22.66
C SER A 268 -6.28 9.20 -21.89
N LEU A 269 -6.66 10.27 -21.19
CA LEU A 269 -5.76 10.99 -20.30
C LEU A 269 -5.21 10.04 -19.21
N GLY A 270 -6.08 9.27 -18.56
CA GLY A 270 -5.65 8.27 -17.58
C GLY A 270 -4.66 7.25 -18.14
N VAL A 271 -4.89 6.76 -19.36
CA VAL A 271 -3.99 5.83 -20.05
C VAL A 271 -2.62 6.46 -20.31
N VAL A 272 -2.59 7.67 -20.87
CA VAL A 272 -1.32 8.35 -21.21
C VAL A 272 -0.48 8.60 -19.96
N PHE A 273 -1.08 9.16 -18.91
CA PHE A 273 -0.36 9.40 -17.66
C PHE A 273 0.10 8.11 -16.99
N SER A 274 -0.70 7.04 -17.06
CA SER A 274 -0.30 5.73 -16.57
C SER A 274 0.89 5.16 -17.32
N ALA A 275 0.90 5.23 -18.65
CA ALA A 275 2.03 4.78 -19.46
C ALA A 275 3.32 5.58 -19.14
N MET A 276 3.20 6.89 -18.92
CA MET A 276 4.33 7.75 -18.55
C MET A 276 4.91 7.40 -17.16
N LEU A 277 4.14 6.81 -16.25
CA LEU A 277 4.61 6.40 -14.92
C LEU A 277 5.70 5.32 -14.93
N ILE A 278 5.87 4.58 -16.03
CA ILE A 278 6.96 3.61 -16.17
C ILE A 278 8.31 4.29 -15.95
N PHE A 279 8.53 5.47 -16.50
CA PHE A 279 9.81 6.16 -16.46
C PHE A 279 10.25 6.53 -15.03
N PRO A 280 9.47 7.30 -14.23
CA PRO A 280 9.87 7.61 -12.87
C PRO A 280 9.94 6.36 -11.99
N SER A 281 8.99 5.44 -12.10
CA SER A 281 8.94 4.24 -11.25
C SER A 281 10.17 3.35 -11.46
N TRP A 282 10.55 3.10 -12.70
CA TRP A 282 11.76 2.35 -13.01
C TRP A 282 13.02 3.14 -12.68
N GLY A 283 13.00 4.46 -12.83
CA GLY A 283 14.08 5.32 -12.33
C GLY A 283 14.32 5.14 -10.84
N GLY A 284 13.24 5.05 -10.05
CA GLY A 284 13.30 4.74 -8.61
C GLY A 284 13.81 3.35 -8.31
N MET A 285 13.30 2.32 -9.01
CA MET A 285 13.78 0.94 -8.89
C MET A 285 15.27 0.82 -9.20
N ILE A 286 15.70 1.36 -10.34
CA ILE A 286 17.10 1.31 -10.78
C ILE A 286 17.99 2.03 -9.75
N ASN A 287 17.59 3.20 -9.28
CA ASN A 287 18.34 3.95 -8.27
C ASN A 287 18.47 3.16 -6.95
N GLY A 288 17.40 2.51 -6.52
CA GLY A 288 17.39 1.64 -5.35
C GLY A 288 18.35 0.45 -5.52
N LEU A 289 18.22 -0.32 -6.60
CA LEU A 289 19.07 -1.49 -6.84
C LEU A 289 20.54 -1.12 -7.06
N LEU A 290 20.83 -0.05 -7.80
CA LEU A 290 22.20 0.42 -8.02
C LEU A 290 22.85 1.01 -6.76
N THR A 291 22.07 1.35 -5.72
CA THR A 291 22.61 1.66 -4.39
C THR A 291 23.45 0.49 -3.83
N LEU A 292 23.19 -0.74 -4.28
CA LEU A 292 23.97 -1.93 -3.93
C LEU A 292 25.20 -2.15 -4.83
N ARG A 293 25.50 -1.27 -5.78
CA ARG A 293 26.67 -1.40 -6.65
C ARG A 293 27.96 -1.54 -5.82
N GLY A 294 28.70 -2.65 -6.00
CA GLY A 294 29.86 -2.99 -5.22
C GLY A 294 29.57 -3.52 -3.81
N ALA A 295 28.33 -3.96 -3.55
CA ALA A 295 27.91 -4.60 -2.30
C ALA A 295 26.89 -5.74 -2.55
N TRP A 296 26.81 -6.24 -3.77
CA TRP A 296 25.90 -7.33 -4.12
C TRP A 296 26.25 -8.65 -3.46
N ASP A 297 27.53 -8.88 -3.16
CA ASP A 297 28.03 -10.00 -2.36
C ASP A 297 27.34 -10.07 -0.99
N LYS A 298 27.09 -8.91 -0.36
CA LYS A 298 26.43 -8.83 0.95
C LYS A 298 24.99 -9.35 0.93
N VAL A 299 24.28 -9.20 -0.18
CA VAL A 299 22.88 -9.66 -0.32
C VAL A 299 22.76 -11.17 -0.07
N ARG A 300 23.83 -11.94 -0.41
CA ARG A 300 23.84 -13.38 -0.19
C ARG A 300 23.69 -13.76 1.29
N ASP A 301 24.27 -12.99 2.19
CA ASP A 301 24.37 -13.33 3.62
C ASP A 301 23.53 -12.44 4.52
N ASP A 302 23.11 -11.26 4.04
CA ASP A 302 22.32 -10.29 4.79
C ASP A 302 20.82 -10.40 4.43
N VAL A 303 20.04 -10.96 5.35
CA VAL A 303 18.60 -11.14 5.19
C VAL A 303 17.85 -9.81 5.00
N ILE A 304 18.34 -8.72 5.60
CA ILE A 304 17.73 -7.38 5.49
C ILE A 304 17.81 -6.91 4.04
N LEU A 305 18.99 -7.03 3.43
CA LEU A 305 19.19 -6.66 2.04
C LEU A 305 18.41 -7.57 1.08
N LYS A 306 18.26 -8.87 1.38
CA LYS A 306 17.38 -9.76 0.61
C LYS A 306 15.95 -9.25 0.56
N PHE A 307 15.36 -8.92 1.71
CA PHE A 307 14.02 -8.34 1.77
C PHE A 307 13.90 -7.05 0.97
N MET A 308 14.88 -6.15 1.10
CA MET A 308 14.88 -4.86 0.41
C MET A 308 15.03 -5.00 -1.11
N VAL A 309 15.88 -5.94 -1.58
CA VAL A 309 16.06 -6.21 -3.02
C VAL A 309 14.77 -6.75 -3.62
N VAL A 310 14.15 -7.76 -2.99
CA VAL A 310 12.87 -8.30 -3.47
C VAL A 310 11.80 -7.21 -3.47
N ALA A 311 11.73 -6.39 -2.43
CA ALA A 311 10.78 -5.29 -2.37
C ALA A 311 10.95 -4.30 -3.54
N VAL A 312 12.15 -3.82 -3.77
CA VAL A 312 12.41 -2.84 -4.85
C VAL A 312 12.19 -3.46 -6.24
N THR A 313 12.49 -4.74 -6.41
CA THR A 313 12.19 -5.49 -7.65
C THR A 313 10.68 -5.61 -7.85
N ALA A 314 9.93 -5.99 -6.82
CA ALA A 314 8.47 -6.07 -6.87
C ALA A 314 7.82 -4.69 -7.14
N TYR A 315 8.38 -3.61 -6.60
CA TYR A 315 7.99 -2.25 -6.97
C TYR A 315 8.12 -2.00 -8.47
N GLY A 316 9.27 -2.33 -9.06
CA GLY A 316 9.49 -2.19 -10.50
C GLY A 316 8.54 -3.07 -11.34
N MET A 317 8.29 -4.30 -10.89
CA MET A 317 7.36 -5.22 -11.58
C MET A 317 5.93 -4.68 -11.55
N SER A 318 5.41 -4.33 -10.38
CA SER A 318 4.03 -3.83 -10.24
C SER A 318 3.82 -2.49 -10.93
N THR A 319 4.82 -1.61 -10.95
CA THR A 319 4.75 -0.31 -11.64
C THR A 319 5.07 -0.37 -13.14
N PHE A 320 5.47 -1.50 -13.66
CA PHE A 320 5.42 -1.82 -15.09
C PHE A 320 4.05 -2.38 -15.46
N GLU A 321 3.55 -3.30 -14.66
CA GLU A 321 2.29 -4.00 -14.91
C GLU A 321 1.08 -3.07 -14.82
N GLY A 322 1.03 -2.12 -13.85
CA GLY A 322 -0.04 -1.13 -13.73
C GLY A 322 -0.27 -0.35 -15.03
N PRO A 323 0.75 0.31 -15.58
CA PRO A 323 0.69 0.93 -16.90
C PRO A 323 0.29 -0.02 -18.04
N LEU A 324 0.77 -1.26 -18.05
CA LEU A 324 0.36 -2.27 -19.01
C LEU A 324 -1.15 -2.55 -18.94
N LEU A 325 -1.67 -2.76 -17.73
CA LEU A 325 -3.10 -2.99 -17.47
C LEU A 325 -3.97 -1.77 -17.80
N SER A 326 -3.39 -0.57 -17.83
CA SER A 326 -4.10 0.67 -18.21
C SER A 326 -4.32 0.81 -19.73
N LEU A 327 -3.59 0.08 -20.55
CA LEU A 327 -3.79 0.11 -22.00
C LEU A 327 -5.18 -0.45 -22.34
N LYS A 328 -5.96 0.25 -23.17
CA LYS A 328 -7.36 -0.11 -23.48
C LYS A 328 -7.50 -1.58 -23.92
N SER A 329 -6.64 -2.05 -24.81
CA SER A 329 -6.67 -3.42 -25.33
C SER A 329 -6.38 -4.47 -24.24
N ILE A 330 -5.48 -4.17 -23.32
CA ILE A 330 -5.14 -5.05 -22.19
C ILE A 330 -6.23 -4.98 -21.12
N SER A 331 -6.69 -3.78 -20.79
CA SER A 331 -7.77 -3.58 -19.84
C SER A 331 -9.05 -4.32 -20.22
N ALA A 332 -9.38 -4.37 -21.52
CA ALA A 332 -10.54 -5.10 -22.03
C ALA A 332 -10.54 -6.61 -21.70
N VAL A 333 -9.36 -7.17 -21.39
CA VAL A 333 -9.21 -8.61 -21.10
C VAL A 333 -8.73 -8.89 -19.68
N SER A 334 -8.28 -7.88 -18.94
CA SER A 334 -7.75 -8.04 -17.60
C SER A 334 -8.64 -7.47 -16.51
N HIS A 335 -9.40 -6.42 -16.80
CA HIS A 335 -10.25 -5.74 -15.82
C HIS A 335 -11.31 -6.70 -15.27
N TYR A 336 -11.53 -6.69 -13.97
CA TYR A 336 -12.39 -7.60 -13.21
C TYR A 336 -11.94 -9.08 -13.16
N THR A 337 -10.78 -9.43 -13.70
CA THR A 337 -10.21 -10.78 -13.56
C THR A 337 -9.27 -10.89 -12.36
N ASP A 338 -8.90 -12.13 -12.01
CA ASP A 338 -7.90 -12.41 -10.97
C ASP A 338 -6.48 -11.94 -11.34
N TRP A 339 -6.25 -11.52 -12.59
CA TRP A 339 -5.02 -10.82 -12.95
C TRP A 339 -4.81 -9.56 -12.13
N ILE A 340 -5.89 -8.77 -11.90
CA ILE A 340 -5.81 -7.57 -11.05
C ILE A 340 -5.49 -7.95 -9.60
N VAL A 341 -6.02 -9.08 -9.12
CA VAL A 341 -5.73 -9.58 -7.77
C VAL A 341 -4.24 -9.99 -7.65
N ALA A 342 -3.66 -10.64 -8.66
CA ALA A 342 -2.23 -10.92 -8.71
C ALA A 342 -1.39 -9.63 -8.64
N HIS A 343 -1.73 -8.66 -9.49
CA HIS A 343 -1.06 -7.36 -9.58
C HIS A 343 -1.00 -6.64 -8.22
N VAL A 344 -2.15 -6.50 -7.54
CA VAL A 344 -2.18 -5.78 -6.25
C VAL A 344 -1.41 -6.51 -5.16
N HIS A 345 -1.33 -7.85 -5.18
CA HIS A 345 -0.56 -8.60 -4.19
C HIS A 345 0.94 -8.57 -4.46
N VAL A 346 1.38 -8.52 -5.71
CA VAL A 346 2.79 -8.23 -6.04
C VAL A 346 3.18 -6.84 -5.52
N GLY A 347 2.32 -5.85 -5.66
CA GLY A 347 2.53 -4.52 -5.08
C GLY A 347 2.47 -4.52 -3.56
N ALA A 348 1.35 -4.97 -2.96
CA ALA A 348 1.12 -4.84 -1.52
C ALA A 348 2.01 -5.78 -0.69
N LEU A 349 2.15 -7.06 -1.06
CA LEU A 349 3.02 -8.00 -0.36
C LEU A 349 4.48 -7.88 -0.83
N GLY A 350 4.69 -7.86 -2.15
CA GLY A 350 6.03 -7.82 -2.73
C GLY A 350 6.76 -6.52 -2.43
N TRP A 351 6.14 -5.37 -2.66
CA TRP A 351 6.76 -4.07 -2.38
C TRP A 351 6.61 -3.67 -0.90
N ASN A 352 5.39 -3.40 -0.45
CA ASN A 352 5.18 -2.85 0.89
C ASN A 352 5.49 -3.88 2.00
N GLY A 353 5.03 -5.12 1.85
CA GLY A 353 5.24 -6.17 2.85
C GLY A 353 6.72 -6.50 3.03
N MET A 354 7.43 -6.80 1.95
CA MET A 354 8.85 -7.17 2.02
C MET A 354 9.72 -6.00 2.50
N LEU A 355 9.42 -4.74 2.08
CA LEU A 355 10.16 -3.59 2.61
C LEU A 355 9.89 -3.38 4.10
N THR A 356 8.65 -3.55 4.56
CA THR A 356 8.29 -3.49 5.98
C THR A 356 9.07 -4.52 6.80
N PHE A 357 9.15 -5.77 6.34
CA PHE A 357 9.93 -6.80 7.01
C PHE A 357 11.43 -6.47 7.02
N GLY A 358 11.98 -6.01 5.91
CA GLY A 358 13.38 -5.56 5.86
C GLY A 358 13.67 -4.43 6.85
N ILE A 359 12.77 -3.46 6.95
CA ILE A 359 12.88 -2.36 7.92
C ILE A 359 12.75 -2.87 9.36
N LEU A 360 11.81 -3.77 9.66
CA LEU A 360 11.66 -4.36 11.00
C LEU A 360 12.92 -5.10 11.43
N TYR A 361 13.48 -5.95 10.57
CA TYR A 361 14.73 -6.67 10.85
C TYR A 361 15.92 -5.73 11.06
N TRP A 362 15.96 -4.61 10.31
CA TRP A 362 17.01 -3.60 10.50
C TRP A 362 16.80 -2.77 11.75
N LEU A 363 15.58 -2.42 12.09
CA LEU A 363 15.22 -1.41 13.09
C LEU A 363 15.09 -1.99 14.49
N ILE A 364 14.40 -3.13 14.67
CA ILE A 364 14.09 -3.71 15.98
C ILE A 364 15.36 -3.93 16.83
N PRO A 365 16.42 -4.56 16.33
CA PRO A 365 17.63 -4.72 17.14
C PRO A 365 18.20 -3.39 17.62
N ARG A 366 18.12 -2.36 16.81
CA ARG A 366 18.69 -1.01 17.12
C ARG A 366 17.89 -0.24 18.13
N ILE A 367 16.56 -0.29 18.08
CA ILE A 367 15.71 0.47 19.03
C ILE A 367 15.53 -0.26 20.36
N PHE A 368 15.72 -1.58 20.39
CA PHE A 368 15.62 -2.38 21.62
C PHE A 368 16.99 -2.68 22.25
N GLY A 369 18.10 -2.35 21.59
CA GLY A 369 19.45 -2.62 22.08
C GLY A 369 19.76 -4.13 22.17
N THR A 370 19.28 -4.91 21.22
CA THR A 370 19.42 -6.37 21.18
C THR A 370 19.94 -6.86 19.83
N SER A 371 20.18 -8.15 19.70
CA SER A 371 20.45 -8.81 18.42
C SER A 371 19.23 -9.59 17.94
N LEU A 372 19.22 -10.00 16.66
CA LEU A 372 18.22 -10.93 16.15
C LEU A 372 18.36 -12.26 16.89
N TYR A 373 17.24 -12.82 17.35
CA TYR A 373 17.18 -14.11 18.04
C TYR A 373 17.81 -15.24 17.20
N SER A 374 17.49 -15.28 15.92
CA SER A 374 18.01 -16.29 15.00
C SER A 374 18.10 -15.77 13.56
N LYS A 375 19.30 -15.73 13.02
CA LYS A 375 19.53 -15.43 11.59
C LYS A 375 18.92 -16.50 10.68
N LYS A 376 18.92 -17.79 11.12
CA LYS A 376 18.32 -18.89 10.36
C LYS A 376 16.80 -18.69 10.22
N LEU A 377 16.09 -18.37 11.31
CA LEU A 377 14.66 -18.10 11.26
C LEU A 377 14.32 -16.87 10.40
N ALA A 378 15.13 -15.82 10.49
CA ALA A 378 14.96 -14.64 9.64
C ALA A 378 15.12 -14.98 8.15
N ASN A 379 16.11 -15.82 7.82
CA ASN A 379 16.31 -16.28 6.44
C ASN A 379 15.21 -17.24 5.97
N ASN A 380 14.70 -18.10 6.85
CA ASN A 380 13.55 -18.95 6.56
C ASN A 380 12.30 -18.09 6.30
N HIS A 381 12.05 -17.05 7.12
CA HIS A 381 10.95 -16.10 6.88
C HIS A 381 11.07 -15.43 5.51
N PHE A 382 12.30 -15.01 5.14
CA PHE A 382 12.53 -14.43 3.81
C PHE A 382 12.12 -15.39 2.68
N TRP A 383 12.59 -16.65 2.73
CA TRP A 383 12.28 -17.61 1.67
C TRP A 383 10.81 -18.02 1.65
N LEU A 384 10.22 -18.30 2.82
CA LEU A 384 8.81 -18.64 2.91
C LEU A 384 7.92 -17.48 2.43
N GLY A 385 8.25 -16.23 2.82
CA GLY A 385 7.50 -15.06 2.37
C GLY A 385 7.64 -14.83 0.85
N THR A 386 8.85 -14.95 0.31
CA THR A 386 9.10 -14.79 -1.14
C THR A 386 8.39 -15.86 -1.95
N LEU A 387 8.53 -17.14 -1.55
CA LEU A 387 7.86 -18.25 -2.22
C LEU A 387 6.33 -18.15 -2.09
N GLY A 388 5.83 -17.73 -0.92
CA GLY A 388 4.40 -17.49 -0.71
C GLY A 388 3.84 -16.45 -1.67
N ILE A 389 4.56 -15.36 -1.93
CA ILE A 389 4.16 -14.36 -2.93
C ILE A 389 4.13 -14.96 -4.33
N VAL A 390 5.11 -15.78 -4.70
CA VAL A 390 5.16 -16.45 -6.02
C VAL A 390 3.99 -17.43 -6.16
N PHE A 391 3.77 -18.29 -5.15
CA PHE A 391 2.66 -19.25 -5.15
C PHE A 391 1.28 -18.60 -5.05
N TYR A 392 1.20 -17.35 -4.61
CA TYR A 392 0.00 -16.54 -4.71
C TYR A 392 -0.18 -15.96 -6.12
N ALA A 393 0.83 -15.22 -6.60
CA ALA A 393 0.72 -14.42 -7.81
C ALA A 393 0.57 -15.30 -9.08
N VAL A 394 1.37 -16.36 -9.23
CA VAL A 394 1.37 -17.21 -10.43
C VAL A 394 -0.01 -17.86 -10.68
N PRO A 395 -0.65 -18.52 -9.69
CA PRO A 395 -2.00 -19.05 -9.90
C PRO A 395 -3.03 -17.97 -10.24
N MET A 396 -2.92 -16.78 -9.65
CA MET A 396 -3.87 -15.69 -9.93
C MET A 396 -3.67 -15.10 -11.32
N TYR A 397 -2.43 -14.99 -11.81
CA TYR A 397 -2.20 -14.65 -13.22
C TYR A 397 -2.83 -15.66 -14.15
N TRP A 398 -2.63 -16.95 -13.87
CA TRP A 398 -3.23 -18.02 -14.68
C TRP A 398 -4.76 -17.99 -14.64
N ALA A 399 -5.33 -17.81 -13.46
CA ALA A 399 -6.77 -17.64 -13.27
C ALA A 399 -7.29 -16.45 -14.10
N GLY A 400 -6.62 -15.30 -14.05
CA GLY A 400 -6.99 -14.12 -14.81
C GLY A 400 -6.98 -14.35 -16.33
N PHE A 401 -5.96 -15.02 -16.86
CA PHE A 401 -5.91 -15.39 -18.29
C PHE A 401 -7.01 -16.37 -18.67
N ALA A 402 -7.32 -17.35 -17.81
CA ALA A 402 -8.39 -18.29 -18.04
C ALA A 402 -9.76 -17.60 -18.04
N GLN A 403 -10.05 -16.75 -17.05
CA GLN A 403 -11.26 -15.94 -16.99
C GLN A 403 -11.43 -15.08 -18.25
N SER A 404 -10.38 -14.35 -18.65
CA SER A 404 -10.38 -13.55 -19.87
C SER A 404 -10.70 -14.37 -21.12
N SER A 405 -10.11 -15.56 -21.24
CA SER A 405 -10.33 -16.45 -22.37
C SER A 405 -11.76 -17.00 -22.40
N MET A 406 -12.35 -17.31 -21.26
CA MET A 406 -13.73 -17.79 -21.18
C MET A 406 -14.74 -16.67 -21.47
N TRP A 407 -14.53 -15.46 -20.94
CA TRP A 407 -15.46 -14.33 -21.10
C TRP A 407 -15.45 -13.71 -22.50
N LYS A 408 -14.49 -14.06 -23.34
CA LYS A 408 -14.43 -13.66 -24.75
C LYS A 408 -15.14 -14.61 -25.69
N GLN A 409 -15.62 -15.74 -25.21
CA GLN A 409 -16.29 -16.71 -26.06
C GLN A 409 -17.82 -16.48 -26.07
N PHE A 410 -18.35 -16.33 -27.25
CA PHE A 410 -19.78 -16.14 -27.49
C PHE A 410 -20.35 -17.29 -28.29
N THR A 411 -21.63 -17.56 -28.12
CA THR A 411 -22.43 -18.44 -28.96
C THR A 411 -22.74 -17.74 -30.28
N GLU A 412 -23.25 -18.48 -31.28
CA GLU A 412 -23.72 -17.88 -32.54
C GLU A 412 -24.83 -16.84 -32.34
N ALA A 413 -25.60 -16.96 -31.25
CA ALA A 413 -26.64 -16.00 -30.86
C ALA A 413 -26.08 -14.75 -30.12
N GLY A 414 -24.74 -14.62 -29.97
CA GLY A 414 -24.09 -13.48 -29.30
C GLY A 414 -24.18 -13.52 -27.79
N GLN A 415 -24.58 -14.63 -27.16
CA GLN A 415 -24.58 -14.83 -25.73
C GLN A 415 -23.23 -15.35 -25.24
N LEU A 416 -22.87 -15.09 -23.98
CA LEU A 416 -21.68 -15.69 -23.37
C LEU A 416 -21.76 -17.21 -23.45
N LYS A 417 -20.69 -17.85 -23.94
CA LYS A 417 -20.60 -19.32 -24.05
C LYS A 417 -20.55 -19.98 -22.66
N TYR A 418 -19.87 -19.38 -21.72
CA TYR A 418 -19.72 -19.86 -20.34
C TYR A 418 -20.49 -18.98 -19.38
N THR A 419 -21.20 -19.60 -18.47
CA THR A 419 -21.85 -18.92 -17.35
C THR A 419 -20.81 -18.44 -16.33
N PHE A 420 -21.21 -17.50 -15.46
CA PHE A 420 -20.36 -17.07 -14.34
C PHE A 420 -20.00 -18.24 -13.42
N LEU A 421 -20.95 -19.13 -13.14
CA LEU A 421 -20.73 -20.29 -12.28
C LEU A 421 -19.70 -21.27 -12.86
N GLU A 422 -19.77 -21.55 -14.16
CA GLU A 422 -18.77 -22.37 -14.86
C GLU A 422 -17.38 -21.76 -14.74
N THR A 423 -17.26 -20.44 -14.93
CA THR A 423 -15.98 -19.73 -14.77
C THR A 423 -15.45 -19.86 -13.36
N VAL A 424 -16.27 -19.60 -12.33
CA VAL A 424 -15.86 -19.71 -10.92
C VAL A 424 -15.46 -21.15 -10.56
N THR A 425 -16.19 -22.14 -11.06
CA THR A 425 -15.86 -23.55 -10.84
C THR A 425 -14.51 -23.91 -11.44
N TYR A 426 -14.23 -23.42 -12.65
CA TYR A 426 -12.91 -23.58 -13.30
C TYR A 426 -11.77 -22.92 -12.52
N MET A 427 -12.03 -21.80 -11.81
CA MET A 427 -11.02 -21.09 -11.01
C MET A 427 -10.67 -21.78 -9.68
N LYS A 428 -11.51 -22.68 -9.19
CA LYS A 428 -11.34 -23.30 -7.86
C LYS A 428 -9.97 -23.93 -7.58
N PRO A 429 -9.33 -24.66 -8.52
CA PRO A 429 -7.97 -25.17 -8.32
C PRO A 429 -6.93 -24.05 -8.09
N PHE A 430 -7.05 -22.93 -8.79
CA PHE A 430 -6.13 -21.79 -8.65
C PHE A 430 -6.33 -21.09 -7.29
N TYR A 431 -7.57 -21.02 -6.83
CA TYR A 431 -7.87 -20.52 -5.47
C TYR A 431 -7.28 -21.41 -4.39
N ALA A 432 -7.32 -22.72 -4.56
CA ALA A 432 -6.68 -23.65 -3.65
C ALA A 432 -5.14 -23.50 -3.65
N MET A 433 -4.53 -23.28 -4.81
CA MET A 433 -3.07 -23.11 -4.91
C MET A 433 -2.56 -21.84 -4.23
N ARG A 434 -3.34 -20.76 -4.22
CA ARG A 434 -2.94 -19.50 -3.57
C ARG A 434 -3.16 -19.49 -2.06
N SER A 435 -4.06 -20.38 -1.53
CA SER A 435 -4.44 -20.46 -0.11
C SER A 435 -3.45 -21.31 0.67
#